data_4ee34c4bc58cf0660d69c0176ed8f312
#
_entry.id   4ee34c4bc58cf0660d69c0176ed8f312
#
_cell.length_a   1.000
_cell.length_b   1.000
_cell.length_c   1.000
_cell.angle_alpha   90.00
_cell.angle_beta   90.00
_cell.angle_gamma   90.00
#
_symmetry.space_group_name_H-M   'P 1'
#
loop_
_entity.id
_entity.type
_entity.pdbx_description
1 polymer ?
#
loop_
_entity_poly.entity_id
_entity_poly.type
_entity_poly.pdbx_seq_one_letter_code
_entity_poly.pdbx_strand_id
1 'polypeptide(L)'
;MHRPYRRRTVAVASAALLAGLFSAPAGHAAEAPRRVVENLDRGLVAVPSAEGTFLSWRLLGTEYARHGDAIAFNVYKNGRRLNRTPVTKSTTYQDNTPGKGAYTVRAVVNGREQKRSPAALDFAEGYAEIPLATADGYTVQHAWPGDLDGDGRYEIVVSRLSGTRDKPDLLEAYTLTGERLWRVDQGPGSYTQAGGNGANDPAPAAISGSTAIGGYRNDDNVTVFDLDGDGKAEVLVHTADGTTFEDGSKVTAASPANQFVSVIDGLTGTERTRQPVPDDFVADGPSGGHFGIAYLDGEHPSLVTKLVTRVGAKRGTFRTLFQTWDFDGTDLTPRWKYVVPAASGATSFHQIRTVDVDLDGKDEIADGNYVVNSDGTLRYVVDGAGHGDRFHIADLDPGRPGLEGFAIQQAELGVIPNFPWYYYDADTGERLVTGQHPADWANDTDIDVGRGSTGDIDPDHPGYEYWTSTADVTAPGAGVRNVRDGKVSTTTPSVNFRIWWDGDKASENLDFTYVEKWDPATETTSKIFEPSGVVSGARNATPFYGDVVGDWREEILAETADHTALRLYTTTEPTRTRLYTLAQNAEYRLGWTVRGYLQSTYTDYYLGTETRRVPKPSITLPEGVVRSDDHA
;
A
#
# COMPACT_ATOMS: atom_id res chain seq x y z
N MET A 1 19.83 -94.85 0.38
CA MET A 1 20.93 -94.54 -0.57
C MET A 1 20.94 -93.05 -0.71
N HIS A 2 21.91 -92.43 -0.02
CA HIS A 2 22.06 -90.97 0.03
C HIS A 2 22.92 -90.46 -1.13
N ARG A 3 22.50 -89.40 -1.83
CA ARG A 3 23.40 -88.65 -2.69
C ARG A 3 23.53 -87.24 -2.14
N PRO A 4 24.71 -86.64 -2.09
CA PRO A 4 24.95 -85.37 -1.47
C PRO A 4 24.74 -84.23 -2.44
N TYR A 5 24.19 -83.12 -1.94
CA TYR A 5 23.96 -81.85 -2.63
C TYR A 5 25.29 -81.05 -2.70
N ARG A 6 25.70 -80.67 -3.92
CA ARG A 6 26.88 -79.82 -4.13
C ARG A 6 26.40 -78.35 -4.02
N ARG A 7 26.99 -77.62 -3.08
CA ARG A 7 26.87 -76.16 -3.01
C ARG A 7 27.71 -75.53 -4.14
N ARG A 8 27.10 -74.67 -4.95
CA ARG A 8 27.84 -73.79 -5.87
C ARG A 8 28.00 -72.44 -5.17
N THR A 9 29.26 -72.05 -5.00
CA THR A 9 29.66 -70.71 -4.52
C THR A 9 29.52 -69.71 -5.67
N VAL A 10 28.71 -68.69 -5.49
CA VAL A 10 28.61 -67.55 -6.42
C VAL A 10 29.53 -66.47 -5.91
N ALA A 11 30.55 -66.14 -6.65
CA ALA A 11 31.42 -65.01 -6.39
C ALA A 11 30.71 -63.70 -6.81
N VAL A 12 30.48 -62.83 -5.85
CA VAL A 12 29.97 -61.47 -6.12
C VAL A 12 31.20 -60.60 -6.38
N ALA A 13 31.31 -60.11 -7.61
CA ALA A 13 32.28 -59.10 -7.98
C ALA A 13 31.71 -57.71 -7.60
N SER A 14 32.34 -57.09 -6.60
CA SER A 14 32.01 -55.69 -6.21
C SER A 14 32.64 -54.73 -7.23
N ALA A 15 31.83 -54.10 -8.05
CA ALA A 15 32.21 -52.96 -8.88
C ALA A 15 32.19 -51.70 -8.00
N ALA A 16 33.35 -51.13 -7.71
CA ALA A 16 33.46 -49.83 -7.07
C ALA A 16 33.13 -48.72 -8.10
N LEU A 17 31.97 -48.08 -7.97
CA LEU A 17 31.68 -46.82 -8.67
C LEU A 17 32.45 -45.70 -7.96
N LEU A 18 33.45 -45.15 -8.63
CA LEU A 18 33.99 -43.82 -8.31
C LEU A 18 32.96 -42.77 -8.67
N ALA A 19 32.23 -42.26 -7.68
CA ALA A 19 31.45 -41.03 -7.81
C ALA A 19 32.43 -39.86 -7.87
N GLY A 20 32.68 -39.35 -9.06
CA GLY A 20 33.34 -38.06 -9.25
C GLY A 20 32.42 -36.96 -8.72
N LEU A 21 32.81 -36.35 -7.61
CA LEU A 21 32.23 -35.12 -7.12
C LEU A 21 32.60 -34.00 -8.13
N PHE A 22 31.74 -33.74 -9.11
CA PHE A 22 31.73 -32.44 -9.79
C PHE A 22 31.22 -31.41 -8.79
N SER A 23 32.17 -30.69 -8.16
CA SER A 23 31.83 -29.42 -7.53
C SER A 23 31.37 -28.50 -8.64
N ALA A 24 30.06 -28.30 -8.76
CA ALA A 24 29.54 -27.13 -9.50
C ALA A 24 30.18 -25.89 -8.85
N PRO A 25 30.70 -24.92 -9.64
CA PRO A 25 31.08 -23.65 -9.08
C PRO A 25 29.87 -23.09 -8.36
N ALA A 26 30.04 -22.70 -7.10
CA ALA A 26 29.02 -21.91 -6.40
C ALA A 26 28.83 -20.67 -7.25
N GLY A 27 27.74 -20.65 -8.01
CA GLY A 27 27.27 -19.44 -8.66
C GLY A 27 27.16 -18.42 -7.54
N HIS A 28 27.83 -17.30 -7.68
CA HIS A 28 27.53 -16.15 -6.86
C HIS A 28 26.06 -15.89 -7.15
N ALA A 29 25.19 -16.07 -6.15
CA ALA A 29 23.85 -15.53 -6.22
C ALA A 29 24.05 -14.05 -6.57
N ALA A 30 23.51 -13.59 -7.68
CA ALA A 30 23.52 -12.19 -8.02
C ALA A 30 22.97 -11.44 -6.80
N GLU A 31 23.69 -10.41 -6.35
CA GLU A 31 23.19 -9.55 -5.27
C GLU A 31 21.84 -9.04 -5.75
N ALA A 32 20.79 -9.19 -4.93
CA ALA A 32 19.45 -8.71 -5.33
C ALA A 32 19.53 -7.21 -5.70
N PRO A 33 18.85 -6.77 -6.75
CA PRO A 33 18.86 -5.38 -7.16
C PRO A 33 18.48 -4.47 -5.99
N ARG A 34 19.07 -3.29 -5.93
CA ARG A 34 18.81 -2.32 -4.87
C ARG A 34 17.77 -1.35 -5.34
N ARG A 35 16.58 -1.43 -4.78
CA ARG A 35 15.48 -0.54 -5.11
C ARG A 35 15.79 0.90 -4.68
N VAL A 36 15.58 1.84 -5.57
CA VAL A 36 15.71 3.27 -5.29
C VAL A 36 14.54 3.71 -4.41
N VAL A 37 14.84 4.37 -3.29
CA VAL A 37 13.83 4.83 -2.30
C VAL A 37 14.04 6.29 -1.92
N GLU A 38 13.01 6.93 -1.38
CA GLU A 38 12.99 8.33 -0.96
C GLU A 38 14.03 8.62 0.14
N ASN A 39 14.63 9.80 0.10
CA ASN A 39 15.66 10.27 1.05
C ASN A 39 15.03 10.96 2.25
N LEU A 40 14.44 10.19 3.16
CA LEU A 40 13.69 10.72 4.29
C LEU A 40 14.56 11.37 5.37
N ASP A 41 13.99 12.34 6.09
CA ASP A 41 14.49 12.88 7.34
C ASP A 41 14.15 11.99 8.54
N ARG A 42 14.39 12.46 9.76
CA ARG A 42 14.10 11.72 10.99
C ARG A 42 12.61 11.60 11.33
N GLY A 43 11.72 12.31 10.68
CA GLY A 43 10.29 12.30 11.00
C GLY A 43 10.00 12.53 12.48
N LEU A 44 10.86 13.29 13.19
CA LEU A 44 10.75 13.46 14.64
C LEU A 44 9.46 14.17 15.01
N VAL A 45 8.70 13.56 15.91
CA VAL A 45 7.47 14.12 16.48
C VAL A 45 7.57 14.32 17.98
N ALA A 46 6.81 15.28 18.51
CA ALA A 46 6.68 15.57 19.94
C ALA A 46 5.20 15.63 20.31
N VAL A 47 4.75 14.66 21.08
CA VAL A 47 3.33 14.46 21.42
C VAL A 47 3.15 14.64 22.93
N PRO A 48 2.20 15.45 23.42
CA PRO A 48 1.86 15.51 24.83
C PRO A 48 1.41 14.12 25.34
N SER A 49 1.89 13.74 26.51
CA SER A 49 1.50 12.51 27.18
C SER A 49 1.20 12.79 28.67
N ALA A 50 0.61 11.83 29.36
CA ALA A 50 0.32 11.95 30.79
C ALA A 50 1.58 12.21 31.65
N GLU A 51 2.75 11.77 31.18
CA GLU A 51 4.03 11.87 31.88
C GLU A 51 4.92 13.04 31.39
N GLY A 52 4.46 13.83 30.40
CA GLY A 52 5.24 14.93 29.82
C GLY A 52 5.16 14.99 28.30
N THR A 53 6.29 14.80 27.61
CA THR A 53 6.32 14.78 26.13
C THR A 53 6.88 13.46 25.65
N PHE A 54 6.10 12.74 24.87
CA PHE A 54 6.55 11.55 24.16
C PHE A 54 7.19 11.97 22.83
N LEU A 55 8.35 11.39 22.53
CA LEU A 55 9.12 11.63 21.33
C LEU A 55 9.27 10.33 20.54
N SER A 56 9.09 10.41 19.25
CA SER A 56 9.25 9.29 18.32
C SER A 56 9.96 9.76 17.05
N TRP A 57 10.82 8.92 16.45
CA TRP A 57 11.59 9.27 15.24
C TRP A 57 11.99 8.05 14.43
N ARG A 58 12.28 8.24 13.15
CA ARG A 58 12.70 7.17 12.24
C ARG A 58 14.11 6.65 12.53
N LEU A 59 14.28 5.34 12.54
CA LEU A 59 15.52 4.68 12.17
C LEU A 59 15.50 4.51 10.65
N LEU A 60 16.37 5.20 9.92
CA LEU A 60 16.36 5.15 8.47
C LEU A 60 16.81 3.77 7.96
N GLY A 61 16.10 3.23 6.97
CA GLY A 61 16.43 1.95 6.33
C GLY A 61 17.81 1.98 5.69
N THR A 62 18.18 3.08 5.07
CA THR A 62 19.51 3.29 4.47
C THR A 62 20.64 3.27 5.49
N GLU A 63 20.44 3.77 6.72
CA GLU A 63 21.40 3.65 7.82
C GLU A 63 21.45 2.22 8.36
N TYR A 64 20.25 1.61 8.55
CA TYR A 64 20.16 0.24 9.05
C TYR A 64 20.81 -0.76 8.09
N ALA A 65 20.66 -0.59 6.79
CA ALA A 65 21.36 -1.37 5.78
C ALA A 65 22.90 -1.34 5.96
N ARG A 66 23.45 -0.16 6.28
CA ARG A 66 24.91 0.04 6.47
C ARG A 66 25.39 -0.42 7.84
N HIS A 67 24.71 -0.05 8.90
CA HIS A 67 25.23 -0.13 10.28
C HIS A 67 24.49 -1.14 11.15
N GLY A 68 23.31 -1.61 10.73
CA GLY A 68 22.50 -2.54 11.52
C GLY A 68 22.18 -2.00 12.91
N ASP A 69 22.37 -2.81 13.93
CA ASP A 69 22.07 -2.48 15.32
C ASP A 69 23.11 -1.55 15.99
N ALA A 70 24.18 -1.15 15.29
CA ALA A 70 25.24 -0.30 15.85
C ALA A 70 24.85 1.20 15.95
N ILE A 71 23.62 1.56 15.54
CA ILE A 71 23.09 2.91 15.60
C ILE A 71 22.44 3.13 16.97
N ALA A 72 22.73 4.29 17.59
CA ALA A 72 22.07 4.76 18.80
C ALA A 72 21.63 6.21 18.62
N PHE A 73 20.90 6.78 19.57
CA PHE A 73 20.41 8.15 19.45
C PHE A 73 20.63 8.98 20.70
N ASN A 74 20.97 10.25 20.49
CA ASN A 74 20.96 11.29 21.52
C ASN A 74 19.78 12.24 21.27
N VAL A 75 19.03 12.54 22.33
CA VAL A 75 17.83 13.38 22.33
C VAL A 75 18.15 14.71 22.98
N TYR A 76 17.68 15.79 22.39
CA TYR A 76 17.94 17.16 22.83
C TYR A 76 16.65 17.95 22.98
N LYS A 77 16.58 18.81 24.03
CA LYS A 77 15.55 19.82 24.25
C LYS A 77 16.22 21.19 24.36
N ASN A 78 15.87 22.14 23.51
CA ASN A 78 16.47 23.46 23.45
C ASN A 78 18.01 23.42 23.37
N GLY A 79 18.55 22.46 22.60
CA GLY A 79 20.00 22.26 22.46
C GLY A 79 20.68 21.51 23.61
N ARG A 80 19.99 21.23 24.71
CA ARG A 80 20.52 20.48 25.85
C ARG A 80 20.17 19.00 25.71
N ARG A 81 21.19 18.14 25.79
CA ARG A 81 21.01 16.68 25.78
C ARG A 81 20.23 16.21 27.00
N LEU A 82 19.21 15.34 26.76
CA LEU A 82 18.34 14.77 27.79
C LEU A 82 18.84 13.44 28.31
N ASN A 83 19.21 12.52 27.41
CA ASN A 83 19.62 11.16 27.76
C ASN A 83 21.10 11.08 28.12
N ARG A 84 21.43 10.41 29.23
CA ARG A 84 22.83 10.21 29.68
C ARG A 84 23.57 9.21 28.79
N THR A 85 22.90 8.11 28.45
CA THR A 85 23.39 7.07 27.53
C THR A 85 22.57 7.11 26.26
N PRO A 86 23.16 6.90 25.07
CA PRO A 86 22.40 6.86 23.83
C PRO A 86 21.27 5.83 23.87
N VAL A 87 20.13 6.15 23.28
CA VAL A 87 18.98 5.25 23.13
C VAL A 87 19.32 4.19 22.09
N THR A 88 19.15 2.90 22.41
CA THR A 88 19.53 1.75 21.56
C THR A 88 18.42 0.75 21.34
N LYS A 89 17.36 0.75 22.19
CA LYS A 89 16.33 -0.31 22.20
C LYS A 89 15.07 0.05 21.45
N SER A 90 14.89 1.33 21.17
CA SER A 90 13.73 1.89 20.45
C SER A 90 14.16 3.17 19.72
N THR A 91 13.25 3.77 19.01
CA THR A 91 13.34 5.13 18.46
C THR A 91 12.29 6.03 19.10
N THR A 92 12.06 5.83 20.40
CA THR A 92 11.14 6.62 21.23
C THR A 92 11.85 7.11 22.50
N TYR A 93 11.36 8.20 23.09
CA TYR A 93 11.87 8.73 24.35
C TYR A 93 10.79 9.49 25.10
N GLN A 94 10.62 9.22 26.40
CA GLN A 94 9.72 9.96 27.27
C GLN A 94 10.50 11.08 27.97
N ASP A 95 10.16 12.35 27.69
CA ASP A 95 10.68 13.50 28.41
C ASP A 95 9.71 13.95 29.51
N ASN A 96 10.10 13.69 30.77
CA ASN A 96 9.34 14.06 31.95
C ASN A 96 9.74 15.43 32.49
N THR A 97 10.61 16.19 31.77
CA THR A 97 11.00 17.55 32.23
C THR A 97 9.92 18.57 31.90
N PRO A 98 9.59 19.47 32.83
CA PRO A 98 8.50 20.42 32.63
C PRO A 98 8.78 21.41 31.49
N GLY A 99 7.70 21.93 30.92
CA GLY A 99 7.71 23.02 29.94
C GLY A 99 7.93 22.56 28.50
N LYS A 100 7.40 23.36 27.57
CA LYS A 100 7.57 23.15 26.12
C LYS A 100 9.03 23.39 25.70
N GLY A 101 9.46 22.84 24.60
CA GLY A 101 10.79 23.05 24.04
C GLY A 101 10.93 22.52 22.63
N ALA A 102 11.92 23.01 21.90
CA ALA A 102 12.28 22.48 20.59
C ALA A 102 13.11 21.21 20.78
N TYR A 103 12.58 20.09 20.28
CA TYR A 103 13.25 18.80 20.34
C TYR A 103 13.99 18.51 19.05
N THR A 104 15.14 17.87 19.17
CA THR A 104 15.94 17.33 18.05
C THR A 104 16.60 16.04 18.46
N VAL A 105 16.96 15.20 17.50
CA VAL A 105 17.74 13.98 17.72
C VAL A 105 18.99 13.96 16.86
N ARG A 106 20.00 13.21 17.33
CA ARG A 106 21.19 12.87 16.55
C ARG A 106 21.43 11.37 16.59
N ALA A 107 21.63 10.76 15.44
CA ALA A 107 22.16 9.40 15.40
C ALA A 107 23.59 9.37 15.97
N VAL A 108 23.94 8.28 16.60
CA VAL A 108 25.29 8.01 17.11
C VAL A 108 25.77 6.71 16.48
N VAL A 109 26.76 6.81 15.59
CA VAL A 109 27.37 5.67 14.88
C VAL A 109 28.82 5.57 15.30
N ASN A 110 29.25 4.41 15.77
CA ASN A 110 30.62 4.18 16.28
C ASN A 110 31.05 5.20 17.35
N GLY A 111 30.11 5.62 18.22
CA GLY A 111 30.36 6.58 19.29
C GLY A 111 30.42 8.05 18.85
N ARG A 112 30.17 8.36 17.58
CA ARG A 112 30.15 9.72 17.03
C ARG A 112 28.75 10.15 16.67
N GLU A 113 28.37 11.36 17.09
CA GLU A 113 27.10 11.97 16.66
C GLU A 113 27.16 12.36 15.19
N GLN A 114 26.03 12.14 14.52
CA GLN A 114 25.81 12.53 13.14
C GLN A 114 25.07 13.88 13.09
N LYS A 115 24.65 14.30 11.91
CA LYS A 115 23.86 15.51 11.69
C LYS A 115 22.65 15.57 12.63
N ARG A 116 22.33 16.76 13.08
CA ARG A 116 21.13 17.03 13.90
C ARG A 116 19.89 16.97 13.02
N SER A 117 18.84 16.31 13.48
CA SER A 117 17.53 16.33 12.82
C SER A 117 16.98 17.76 12.72
N PRO A 118 16.05 18.02 11.82
CA PRO A 118 15.11 19.10 11.95
C PRO A 118 14.43 19.10 13.34
N ALA A 119 13.77 20.20 13.70
CA ALA A 119 12.96 20.26 14.91
C ALA A 119 11.75 19.32 14.78
N ALA A 120 11.33 18.74 15.92
CA ALA A 120 10.16 17.89 15.96
C ALA A 120 8.93 18.63 15.44
N LEU A 121 8.08 17.90 14.70
CA LEU A 121 6.71 18.30 14.41
C LEU A 121 5.93 18.28 15.74
N ASP A 122 5.20 19.36 16.03
CA ASP A 122 4.48 19.55 17.30
C ASP A 122 3.05 19.02 17.16
N PHE A 123 2.72 18.00 17.94
CA PHE A 123 1.37 17.44 18.08
C PHE A 123 0.67 18.01 19.31
N ALA A 124 0.63 19.33 19.42
CA ALA A 124 0.23 20.05 20.64
C ALA A 124 -1.09 19.60 21.26
N GLU A 125 -2.05 19.17 20.45
CA GLU A 125 -3.37 18.69 20.88
C GLU A 125 -3.49 17.14 20.77
N GLY A 126 -2.35 16.43 20.68
CA GLY A 126 -2.30 14.99 20.42
C GLY A 126 -2.38 14.60 18.93
N TYR A 127 -2.40 15.61 18.06
CA TYR A 127 -2.38 15.47 16.60
C TYR A 127 -1.66 16.66 15.94
N ALA A 128 -1.22 16.49 14.71
CA ALA A 128 -0.89 17.61 13.83
C ALA A 128 -2.13 17.96 12.99
N GLU A 129 -2.52 19.24 13.01
CA GLU A 129 -3.66 19.71 12.21
C GLU A 129 -3.16 20.34 10.91
N ILE A 130 -3.73 19.92 9.80
CA ILE A 130 -3.45 20.41 8.45
C ILE A 130 -4.71 21.14 7.97
N PRO A 131 -4.80 22.47 8.15
CA PRO A 131 -5.93 23.25 7.66
C PRO A 131 -6.06 23.14 6.14
N LEU A 132 -7.27 22.88 5.68
CA LEU A 132 -7.58 22.80 4.27
C LEU A 132 -8.07 24.14 3.75
N ALA A 133 -7.51 24.62 2.64
CA ALA A 133 -7.98 25.81 1.93
C ALA A 133 -9.30 25.52 1.20
N THR A 134 -10.38 25.44 1.94
CA THR A 134 -11.62 24.82 1.50
C THR A 134 -12.49 25.75 0.66
N ALA A 135 -13.11 25.19 -0.38
CA ALA A 135 -14.37 25.67 -0.92
C ALA A 135 -15.52 24.93 -0.23
N ASP A 136 -16.60 25.61 0.12
CA ASP A 136 -17.77 24.99 0.75
C ASP A 136 -18.33 23.81 -0.05
N GLY A 137 -18.61 22.73 0.63
CA GLY A 137 -19.22 21.53 0.06
C GLY A 137 -18.25 20.48 -0.50
N TYR A 138 -16.95 20.60 -0.25
CA TYR A 138 -15.95 19.56 -0.58
C TYR A 138 -15.62 18.70 0.64
N THR A 139 -15.39 17.41 0.36
CA THR A 139 -14.91 16.42 1.35
C THR A 139 -13.63 15.77 0.86
N VAL A 140 -12.81 15.24 1.74
CA VAL A 140 -11.62 14.46 1.36
C VAL A 140 -12.01 13.01 1.08
N GLN A 141 -11.53 12.47 -0.03
CA GLN A 141 -11.71 11.04 -0.36
C GLN A 141 -10.44 10.24 -0.08
N HIS A 142 -9.34 10.62 -0.72
CA HIS A 142 -8.05 9.94 -0.62
C HIS A 142 -6.95 10.94 -0.33
N ALA A 143 -5.85 10.45 0.25
CA ALA A 143 -4.63 11.21 0.44
C ALA A 143 -3.40 10.34 0.12
N TRP A 144 -2.35 10.98 -0.40
CA TRP A 144 -1.07 10.35 -0.76
C TRP A 144 0.08 11.15 -0.17
N PRO A 145 0.88 10.57 0.73
CA PRO A 145 2.14 11.17 1.15
C PRO A 145 3.20 11.07 0.07
N GLY A 146 4.02 12.12 -0.08
CA GLY A 146 5.22 12.16 -0.92
C GLY A 146 6.12 13.30 -0.47
N ASP A 147 7.43 13.16 -0.62
CA ASP A 147 8.41 14.22 -0.39
C ASP A 147 8.44 15.12 -1.64
N LEU A 148 7.53 16.13 -1.68
CA LEU A 148 7.31 16.94 -2.88
C LEU A 148 8.41 17.99 -3.10
N ASP A 149 9.10 18.42 -2.05
CA ASP A 149 10.13 19.48 -2.13
C ASP A 149 11.56 18.95 -1.95
N GLY A 150 11.74 17.68 -1.59
CA GLY A 150 13.01 17.00 -1.45
C GLY A 150 13.71 17.27 -0.10
N ASP A 151 12.98 17.76 0.93
CA ASP A 151 13.55 18.03 2.25
C ASP A 151 13.60 16.79 3.18
N GLY A 152 13.01 15.69 2.74
CA GLY A 152 12.92 14.40 3.45
C GLY A 152 11.69 14.27 4.33
N ARG A 153 10.77 15.24 4.33
CA ARG A 153 9.47 15.18 4.97
C ARG A 153 8.41 14.93 3.93
N TYR A 154 7.35 14.26 4.34
CA TYR A 154 6.22 14.09 3.46
C TYR A 154 5.32 15.33 3.48
N GLU A 155 4.90 15.75 2.30
CA GLU A 155 3.70 16.52 2.05
C GLU A 155 2.54 15.57 1.79
N ILE A 156 1.33 16.11 1.79
CA ILE A 156 0.10 15.35 1.57
C ILE A 156 -0.64 15.88 0.36
N VAL A 157 -0.79 15.04 -0.66
CA VAL A 157 -1.68 15.28 -1.79
C VAL A 157 -3.05 14.73 -1.43
N VAL A 158 -4.12 15.50 -1.62
CA VAL A 158 -5.48 15.10 -1.26
C VAL A 158 -6.44 15.26 -2.42
N SER A 159 -7.31 14.28 -2.64
CA SER A 159 -8.46 14.43 -3.53
C SER A 159 -9.64 15.02 -2.76
N ARG A 160 -10.23 16.09 -3.33
CA ARG A 160 -11.38 16.80 -2.76
C ARG A 160 -12.59 16.57 -3.64
N LEU A 161 -13.57 15.83 -3.13
CA LEU A 161 -14.79 15.53 -3.85
C LEU A 161 -15.81 16.66 -3.69
N SER A 162 -16.35 17.13 -4.78
CA SER A 162 -17.48 18.05 -4.78
C SER A 162 -18.75 17.37 -4.29
N GLY A 163 -19.48 18.00 -3.37
CA GLY A 163 -20.80 17.54 -2.93
C GLY A 163 -21.90 17.70 -4.01
N THR A 164 -21.59 18.35 -5.12
CA THR A 164 -22.54 18.64 -6.22
C THR A 164 -22.02 18.08 -7.55
N ARG A 165 -22.92 17.93 -8.52
CA ARG A 165 -22.60 17.33 -9.83
C ARG A 165 -22.15 18.35 -10.88
N ASP A 166 -22.15 19.62 -10.55
CA ASP A 166 -21.87 20.75 -11.43
C ASP A 166 -20.57 21.47 -11.11
N LYS A 167 -19.80 20.93 -10.16
CA LYS A 167 -18.47 21.42 -9.79
C LYS A 167 -17.42 20.33 -9.99
N PRO A 168 -16.21 20.69 -10.43
CA PRO A 168 -15.12 19.74 -10.56
C PRO A 168 -14.69 19.21 -9.21
N ASP A 169 -14.16 18.01 -9.18
CA ASP A 169 -13.35 17.56 -8.07
C ASP A 169 -11.96 18.21 -8.15
N LEU A 170 -11.26 18.32 -7.01
CA LEU A 170 -9.99 19.01 -6.91
C LEU A 170 -8.90 18.06 -6.43
N LEU A 171 -7.67 18.33 -6.84
CA LEU A 171 -6.47 17.75 -6.26
C LEU A 171 -5.65 18.87 -5.63
N GLU A 172 -5.26 18.73 -4.37
CA GLU A 172 -4.55 19.77 -3.62
C GLU A 172 -3.35 19.17 -2.88
N ALA A 173 -2.26 19.93 -2.74
CA ALA A 173 -1.11 19.54 -1.92
C ALA A 173 -0.91 20.47 -0.75
N TYR A 174 -0.50 19.88 0.40
CA TYR A 174 -0.30 20.58 1.67
C TYR A 174 0.95 20.06 2.38
N THR A 175 1.69 20.97 3.02
CA THR A 175 2.66 20.58 4.02
C THR A 175 1.97 20.01 5.27
N LEU A 176 2.67 19.24 6.09
CA LEU A 176 2.15 18.75 7.38
C LEU A 176 1.82 19.88 8.40
N THR A 177 2.19 21.12 8.09
CA THR A 177 1.86 22.33 8.88
C THR A 177 0.68 23.12 8.31
N GLY A 178 0.07 22.65 7.22
CA GLY A 178 -1.15 23.21 6.64
C GLY A 178 -0.92 24.32 5.61
N GLU A 179 0.29 24.51 5.11
CA GLU A 179 0.52 25.38 3.97
C GLU A 179 0.06 24.66 2.69
N ARG A 180 -0.86 25.27 1.95
CA ARG A 180 -1.24 24.77 0.64
C ARG A 180 -0.17 25.12 -0.39
N LEU A 181 0.39 24.11 -1.03
CA LEU A 181 1.37 24.29 -2.10
C LEU A 181 0.68 24.65 -3.41
N TRP A 182 -0.32 23.88 -3.81
CA TRP A 182 -1.02 24.06 -5.07
C TRP A 182 -2.42 23.42 -5.09
N ARG A 183 -3.17 23.72 -6.17
CA ARG A 183 -4.48 23.13 -6.50
C ARG A 183 -4.59 22.84 -7.99
N VAL A 184 -5.08 21.67 -8.34
CA VAL A 184 -5.49 21.29 -9.69
C VAL A 184 -7.01 21.14 -9.70
N ASP A 185 -7.67 21.80 -10.67
CA ASP A 185 -9.09 21.62 -10.97
C ASP A 185 -9.21 20.50 -12.00
N GLN A 186 -9.85 19.40 -11.63
CA GLN A 186 -9.96 18.21 -12.47
C GLN A 186 -10.88 18.41 -13.70
N GLY A 187 -11.54 19.56 -13.78
CA GLY A 187 -12.34 19.94 -14.90
C GLY A 187 -13.67 19.19 -15.07
N PRO A 188 -14.37 19.43 -16.18
CA PRO A 188 -15.68 18.84 -16.44
C PRO A 188 -15.67 17.31 -16.49
N GLY A 189 -14.55 16.67 -16.80
CA GLY A 189 -14.38 15.23 -16.79
C GLY A 189 -14.68 14.58 -15.45
N SER A 190 -14.50 15.31 -14.34
CA SER A 190 -14.76 14.84 -12.98
C SER A 190 -16.21 15.02 -12.51
N TYR A 191 -17.07 15.73 -13.25
CA TYR A 191 -18.50 15.95 -12.91
C TYR A 191 -19.35 14.69 -12.95
N THR A 192 -18.87 13.65 -13.57
CA THR A 192 -19.67 12.51 -14.00
C THR A 192 -20.15 11.62 -12.89
N GLN A 193 -19.68 11.82 -11.72
CA GLN A 193 -19.76 10.79 -10.70
C GLN A 193 -20.97 10.84 -9.82
N ALA A 194 -21.95 11.16 -10.42
CA ALA A 194 -23.25 11.15 -9.85
C ALA A 194 -23.81 9.76 -9.58
N GLY A 195 -23.28 9.08 -8.61
CA GLY A 195 -23.86 7.84 -8.11
C GLY A 195 -23.50 6.59 -8.90
N GLY A 196 -22.34 6.60 -9.54
CA GLY A 196 -21.85 5.45 -10.26
C GLY A 196 -20.79 4.65 -9.53
N ASN A 197 -20.73 3.38 -9.83
CA ASN A 197 -19.66 2.49 -9.42
C ASN A 197 -18.48 2.60 -10.40
N GLY A 198 -17.80 3.72 -10.40
CA GLY A 198 -16.59 3.90 -11.19
C GLY A 198 -16.83 3.83 -12.71
N ALA A 199 -15.91 3.20 -13.42
CA ALA A 199 -16.02 2.93 -14.86
C ALA A 199 -17.33 2.24 -15.30
N ASN A 200 -18.18 1.90 -14.36
CA ASN A 200 -19.41 1.14 -14.56
C ASN A 200 -20.61 1.97 -14.98
N ASP A 201 -20.61 3.28 -14.70
CA ASP A 201 -21.75 4.11 -15.03
C ASP A 201 -21.45 4.96 -16.26
N PRO A 202 -22.39 5.05 -17.18
CA PRO A 202 -22.25 5.94 -18.32
C PRO A 202 -22.15 7.38 -17.84
N ALA A 203 -21.27 8.16 -18.46
CA ALA A 203 -21.21 9.60 -18.26
C ALA A 203 -22.60 10.22 -18.45
N PRO A 204 -22.96 11.27 -17.68
CA PRO A 204 -24.16 12.06 -17.97
C PRO A 204 -24.18 12.48 -19.44
N ALA A 205 -25.38 12.53 -20.03
CA ALA A 205 -25.54 12.88 -21.44
C ALA A 205 -24.96 14.27 -21.83
N ALA A 206 -24.66 15.11 -20.84
CA ALA A 206 -24.03 16.41 -21.03
C ALA A 206 -22.51 16.35 -21.27
N ILE A 207 -21.88 15.22 -20.98
CA ILE A 207 -20.45 15.00 -21.18
C ILE A 207 -20.31 13.80 -22.09
N SER A 208 -19.75 14.00 -23.28
CA SER A 208 -19.61 12.89 -24.23
C SER A 208 -18.65 11.84 -23.67
N GLY A 209 -19.05 10.57 -23.79
CA GLY A 209 -18.47 9.44 -23.10
C GLY A 209 -16.95 9.39 -23.02
N SER A 210 -16.25 9.82 -24.05
CA SER A 210 -14.78 9.76 -24.10
C SER A 210 -14.04 10.93 -23.45
N THR A 211 -14.73 11.97 -22.99
CA THR A 211 -14.12 13.12 -22.30
C THR A 211 -14.21 13.04 -20.79
N ALA A 212 -14.90 12.04 -20.28
CA ALA A 212 -15.08 11.84 -18.84
C ALA A 212 -14.08 10.83 -18.31
N ILE A 213 -13.55 11.10 -17.13
CA ILE A 213 -12.78 10.12 -16.36
C ILE A 213 -13.77 9.24 -15.62
N GLY A 214 -13.84 7.98 -16.03
CA GLY A 214 -14.71 7.01 -15.38
C GLY A 214 -14.19 6.68 -13.99
N GLY A 215 -15.08 6.47 -13.05
CA GLY A 215 -14.73 6.02 -11.74
C GLY A 215 -14.00 7.01 -10.85
N TYR A 216 -13.95 8.27 -11.22
CA TYR A 216 -13.14 9.29 -10.56
C TYR A 216 -13.34 9.36 -9.02
N ARG A 217 -14.52 9.06 -8.52
CA ARG A 217 -14.84 9.05 -7.09
C ARG A 217 -14.64 7.70 -6.42
N ASN A 218 -14.56 6.63 -7.17
CA ASN A 218 -14.50 5.28 -6.66
C ASN A 218 -13.09 4.70 -6.78
N ASP A 219 -12.40 5.06 -7.86
CA ASP A 219 -11.06 4.63 -8.17
C ASP A 219 -10.11 5.80 -7.88
N ASP A 220 -8.85 5.54 -7.64
CA ASP A 220 -7.91 6.58 -7.22
C ASP A 220 -7.46 7.48 -8.38
N ASN A 221 -7.20 6.93 -9.58
CA ASN A 221 -6.73 7.66 -10.76
C ASN A 221 -5.52 8.59 -10.51
N VAL A 222 -4.85 8.43 -9.38
CA VAL A 222 -3.74 9.26 -8.89
C VAL A 222 -2.75 8.38 -8.14
N THR A 223 -1.47 8.69 -8.26
CA THR A 223 -0.45 8.20 -7.33
C THR A 223 0.67 9.22 -7.15
N VAL A 224 1.46 9.09 -6.07
CA VAL A 224 2.52 10.04 -5.71
C VAL A 224 3.79 9.26 -5.37
N PHE A 225 4.87 9.56 -6.11
CA PHE A 225 6.17 8.90 -5.92
C PHE A 225 7.28 9.69 -6.61
N ASP A 226 8.52 9.60 -6.09
CA ASP A 226 9.73 10.08 -6.78
C ASP A 226 10.03 9.11 -7.95
N LEU A 227 9.49 9.43 -9.14
CA LEU A 227 9.50 8.52 -10.28
C LEU A 227 10.77 8.66 -11.12
N ASP A 228 11.37 9.85 -11.20
CA ASP A 228 12.61 10.09 -11.93
C ASP A 228 13.87 9.98 -11.06
N GLY A 229 13.70 9.80 -9.75
CA GLY A 229 14.80 9.65 -8.81
C GLY A 229 15.58 10.93 -8.59
N ASP A 230 14.96 12.10 -8.69
CA ASP A 230 15.60 13.38 -8.37
C ASP A 230 15.51 13.78 -6.88
N GLY A 231 14.80 12.98 -6.09
CA GLY A 231 14.57 13.15 -4.67
C GLY A 231 13.31 13.94 -4.34
N LYS A 232 12.47 14.24 -5.33
CA LYS A 232 11.18 14.92 -5.18
C LYS A 232 10.08 14.10 -5.83
N ALA A 233 8.98 13.92 -5.13
CA ALA A 233 7.90 13.12 -5.67
C ALA A 233 7.10 13.87 -6.73
N GLU A 234 6.80 13.20 -7.84
CA GLU A 234 5.82 13.58 -8.83
C GLU A 234 4.42 13.18 -8.39
N VAL A 235 3.42 13.87 -8.97
CA VAL A 235 2.01 13.48 -8.89
C VAL A 235 1.55 13.01 -10.26
N LEU A 236 1.21 11.72 -10.35
CA LEU A 236 0.78 11.06 -11.57
C LEU A 236 -0.76 11.01 -11.54
N VAL A 237 -1.40 11.55 -12.56
CA VAL A 237 -2.86 11.72 -12.55
C VAL A 237 -3.50 11.45 -13.90
N HIS A 238 -4.68 10.83 -13.88
CA HIS A 238 -5.54 10.68 -15.05
C HIS A 238 -6.25 12.00 -15.32
N THR A 239 -6.00 12.63 -16.46
CA THR A 239 -6.55 13.93 -16.83
C THR A 239 -7.40 13.85 -18.10
N ALA A 240 -8.29 14.83 -18.27
CA ALA A 240 -9.13 14.96 -19.45
C ALA A 240 -9.29 16.43 -19.84
N ASP A 241 -9.98 16.68 -20.95
CA ASP A 241 -10.23 18.03 -21.45
C ASP A 241 -10.81 18.95 -20.38
N GLY A 242 -10.18 20.11 -20.19
CA GLY A 242 -10.59 21.14 -19.22
C GLY A 242 -9.94 21.00 -17.84
N THR A 243 -9.16 19.95 -17.55
CA THR A 243 -8.31 19.92 -16.34
C THR A 243 -7.40 21.14 -16.34
N THR A 244 -7.34 21.87 -15.21
CA THR A 244 -6.58 23.13 -15.08
C THR A 244 -5.57 23.01 -13.95
N PHE A 245 -4.29 23.24 -14.26
CA PHE A 245 -3.18 23.17 -13.31
C PHE A 245 -3.00 24.50 -12.55
N GLU A 246 -2.13 24.52 -11.51
CA GLU A 246 -1.92 25.70 -10.64
C GLU A 246 -1.48 26.95 -11.41
N ASP A 247 -0.70 26.82 -12.47
CA ASP A 247 -0.26 27.94 -13.32
C ASP A 247 -1.32 28.45 -14.29
N GLY A 248 -2.52 27.85 -14.29
CA GLY A 248 -3.64 28.17 -15.18
C GLY A 248 -3.56 27.51 -16.57
N SER A 249 -2.52 26.72 -16.84
CA SER A 249 -2.47 25.89 -18.04
C SER A 249 -3.56 24.83 -18.02
N LYS A 250 -4.00 24.38 -19.21
CA LYS A 250 -5.14 23.47 -19.33
C LYS A 250 -4.84 22.31 -20.24
N VAL A 251 -5.38 21.15 -19.88
CA VAL A 251 -5.51 20.04 -20.81
C VAL A 251 -6.52 20.44 -21.88
N THR A 252 -6.09 20.42 -23.13
CA THR A 252 -6.97 20.62 -24.29
C THR A 252 -6.94 19.36 -25.11
N ALA A 253 -8.07 18.69 -25.19
CA ALA A 253 -8.20 17.47 -25.95
C ALA A 253 -8.41 17.76 -27.43
N ALA A 254 -7.69 17.03 -28.28
CA ALA A 254 -7.98 16.95 -29.70
C ALA A 254 -8.47 15.53 -29.99
N SER A 255 -9.66 15.38 -30.57
CA SER A 255 -10.16 14.05 -30.95
C SER A 255 -9.14 13.34 -31.87
N PRO A 256 -8.83 12.02 -31.67
CA PRO A 256 -9.48 11.11 -30.75
C PRO A 256 -8.88 11.14 -29.32
N ALA A 257 -7.68 11.65 -29.11
CA ALA A 257 -7.03 11.68 -27.81
C ALA A 257 -7.68 12.73 -26.88
N ASN A 258 -8.38 12.29 -25.86
CA ASN A 258 -9.17 13.14 -24.96
C ASN A 258 -9.03 12.74 -23.48
N GLN A 259 -8.31 11.67 -23.18
CA GLN A 259 -7.90 11.25 -21.85
C GLN A 259 -6.38 11.04 -21.84
N PHE A 260 -5.73 11.43 -20.76
CA PHE A 260 -4.28 11.45 -20.66
C PHE A 260 -3.82 10.95 -19.29
N VAL A 261 -2.59 10.49 -19.25
CA VAL A 261 -1.79 10.32 -18.04
C VAL A 261 -0.85 11.51 -17.98
N SER A 262 -1.04 12.37 -16.99
CA SER A 262 -0.22 13.57 -16.78
C SER A 262 0.75 13.37 -15.62
N VAL A 263 1.96 13.90 -15.77
CA VAL A 263 2.96 14.05 -14.71
C VAL A 263 2.92 15.49 -14.24
N ILE A 264 2.62 15.70 -12.96
CA ILE A 264 2.59 17.01 -12.31
C ILE A 264 3.84 17.13 -11.45
N ASP A 265 4.52 18.27 -11.52
CA ASP A 265 5.58 18.65 -10.59
C ASP A 265 5.01 18.73 -9.17
N GLY A 266 5.54 17.91 -8.26
CA GLY A 266 4.98 17.75 -6.91
C GLY A 266 5.02 19.02 -6.08
N LEU A 267 6.03 19.90 -6.27
CA LEU A 267 6.17 21.14 -5.51
C LEU A 267 5.27 22.26 -6.04
N THR A 268 5.09 22.35 -7.37
CA THR A 268 4.46 23.52 -8.01
C THR A 268 3.04 23.26 -8.52
N GLY A 269 2.62 22.01 -8.67
CA GLY A 269 1.30 21.68 -9.23
C GLY A 269 1.16 21.97 -10.71
N THR A 270 2.27 22.17 -11.43
CA THR A 270 2.30 22.43 -12.86
C THR A 270 2.53 21.13 -13.63
N GLU A 271 1.94 21.01 -14.81
CA GLU A 271 2.15 19.83 -15.63
C GLU A 271 3.56 19.83 -16.25
N ARG A 272 4.33 18.75 -16.03
CA ARG A 272 5.64 18.54 -16.68
C ARG A 272 5.48 17.94 -18.07
N THR A 273 4.67 16.90 -18.18
CA THR A 273 4.40 16.21 -19.44
C THR A 273 3.11 15.39 -19.35
N ARG A 274 2.60 14.91 -20.48
CA ARG A 274 1.47 13.96 -20.52
C ARG A 274 1.55 13.05 -21.73
N GLN A 275 0.93 11.87 -21.61
CA GLN A 275 0.75 10.92 -22.70
C GLN A 275 -0.73 10.56 -22.84
N PRO A 276 -1.23 10.35 -24.07
CA PRO A 276 -2.61 9.95 -24.27
C PRO A 276 -2.85 8.51 -23.79
N VAL A 277 -4.00 8.27 -23.20
CA VAL A 277 -4.55 6.92 -23.06
C VAL A 277 -4.79 6.38 -24.48
N PRO A 278 -4.45 5.10 -24.77
CA PRO A 278 -4.60 4.56 -26.12
C PRO A 278 -5.98 4.76 -26.74
N ASP A 279 -6.03 5.33 -27.93
CA ASP A 279 -7.26 5.70 -28.64
C ASP A 279 -8.24 4.56 -28.82
N ASP A 280 -7.71 3.35 -29.10
CA ASP A 280 -8.51 2.14 -29.25
C ASP A 280 -9.21 1.72 -27.96
N PHE A 281 -8.71 2.18 -26.81
CA PHE A 281 -9.31 1.92 -25.50
C PHE A 281 -10.37 2.97 -25.13
N VAL A 282 -10.05 4.26 -25.27
CA VAL A 282 -10.99 5.34 -24.94
C VAL A 282 -12.16 5.45 -25.91
N ALA A 283 -12.09 4.85 -27.10
CA ALA A 283 -13.21 4.76 -28.05
C ALA A 283 -14.44 4.05 -27.46
N ASP A 284 -14.27 3.22 -26.42
CA ASP A 284 -15.36 2.52 -25.75
C ASP A 284 -16.12 3.42 -24.74
N GLY A 285 -15.58 4.56 -24.37
CA GLY A 285 -16.21 5.52 -23.45
C GLY A 285 -15.30 5.96 -22.31
N PRO A 286 -15.89 6.44 -21.20
CA PRO A 286 -15.13 6.80 -20.01
C PRO A 286 -14.31 5.64 -19.49
N SER A 287 -13.06 5.90 -19.14
CA SER A 287 -12.22 4.93 -18.44
C SER A 287 -11.69 5.53 -17.15
N GLY A 288 -11.48 4.69 -16.15
CA GLY A 288 -10.87 5.06 -14.88
C GLY A 288 -10.35 3.83 -14.19
N GLY A 289 -9.58 3.98 -13.14
CA GLY A 289 -9.00 2.85 -12.47
C GLY A 289 -7.98 3.23 -11.44
N HIS A 290 -6.96 2.41 -11.31
CA HIS A 290 -5.96 2.51 -10.27
C HIS A 290 -4.60 2.84 -10.87
N PHE A 291 -3.92 3.79 -10.23
CA PHE A 291 -2.52 4.09 -10.47
C PHE A 291 -1.68 3.50 -9.34
N GLY A 292 -0.49 3.04 -9.66
CA GLY A 292 0.44 2.50 -8.69
C GLY A 292 1.87 2.54 -9.22
N ILE A 293 2.82 2.18 -8.38
CA ILE A 293 4.24 2.12 -8.72
C ILE A 293 4.71 0.67 -8.63
N ALA A 294 5.62 0.28 -9.52
CA ALA A 294 6.27 -1.03 -9.51
C ALA A 294 7.74 -0.92 -9.91
N TYR A 295 8.58 -1.77 -9.35
CA TYR A 295 9.99 -1.91 -9.76
C TYR A 295 10.10 -3.00 -10.83
N LEU A 296 9.64 -2.68 -12.07
CA LEU A 296 9.57 -3.64 -13.18
C LEU A 296 10.94 -4.10 -13.71
N ASP A 297 12.00 -3.37 -13.42
CA ASP A 297 13.39 -3.77 -13.68
C ASP A 297 14.14 -4.23 -12.43
N GLY A 298 13.49 -4.13 -11.26
CA GLY A 298 14.03 -4.48 -9.94
C GLY A 298 14.75 -3.33 -9.24
N GLU A 299 15.01 -2.21 -9.89
CA GLU A 299 15.81 -1.10 -9.34
C GLU A 299 15.08 0.24 -9.37
N HIS A 300 14.49 0.61 -10.52
CA HIS A 300 13.86 1.91 -10.73
C HIS A 300 12.33 1.81 -10.70
N PRO A 301 11.65 2.81 -10.11
CA PRO A 301 10.20 2.84 -10.11
C PRO A 301 9.64 3.10 -11.51
N SER A 302 8.57 2.41 -11.87
CA SER A 302 7.78 2.64 -13.07
C SER A 302 6.33 2.91 -12.68
N LEU A 303 5.63 3.80 -13.37
CA LEU A 303 4.20 4.00 -13.19
C LEU A 303 3.42 2.83 -13.79
N VAL A 304 2.46 2.33 -13.05
CA VAL A 304 1.46 1.35 -13.50
C VAL A 304 0.10 2.04 -13.55
N THR A 305 -0.54 2.03 -14.71
CA THR A 305 -1.93 2.47 -14.85
C THR A 305 -2.81 1.29 -15.22
N LYS A 306 -3.76 0.97 -14.35
CA LYS A 306 -4.87 0.06 -14.65
C LYS A 306 -6.09 0.91 -15.00
N LEU A 307 -6.57 0.81 -16.21
CA LEU A 307 -7.77 1.50 -16.66
C LEU A 307 -8.85 0.49 -17.02
N VAL A 308 -10.07 0.78 -16.62
CA VAL A 308 -11.24 -0.05 -16.84
C VAL A 308 -12.30 0.76 -17.56
N THR A 309 -12.89 0.17 -18.59
CA THR A 309 -14.09 0.68 -19.24
C THR A 309 -15.11 -0.44 -19.40
N ARG A 310 -16.37 -0.09 -19.69
CA ARG A 310 -17.39 -1.08 -19.97
C ARG A 310 -17.81 -1.03 -21.42
N VAL A 311 -17.80 -2.20 -22.06
CA VAL A 311 -18.22 -2.37 -23.44
C VAL A 311 -19.64 -2.92 -23.48
N GLY A 312 -20.51 -2.29 -24.24
CA GLY A 312 -21.89 -2.73 -24.46
C GLY A 312 -22.94 -1.93 -23.68
N ALA A 313 -24.07 -2.57 -23.35
CA ALA A 313 -25.18 -1.94 -22.65
C ALA A 313 -24.79 -1.60 -21.20
N LYS A 314 -25.63 -0.78 -20.52
CA LYS A 314 -25.51 -0.45 -19.11
C LYS A 314 -25.09 -1.66 -18.28
N ARG A 315 -23.96 -1.55 -17.55
CA ARG A 315 -23.26 -2.65 -16.86
C ARG A 315 -22.75 -3.75 -17.82
N GLY A 316 -22.29 -3.38 -19.01
CA GLY A 316 -21.62 -4.30 -19.92
C GLY A 316 -20.33 -4.91 -19.36
N THR A 317 -19.72 -5.78 -20.14
CA THR A 317 -18.49 -6.48 -19.74
C THR A 317 -17.34 -5.49 -19.49
N PHE A 318 -16.59 -5.68 -18.43
CA PHE A 318 -15.35 -4.97 -18.18
C PHE A 318 -14.34 -5.20 -19.30
N ARG A 319 -13.69 -4.14 -19.70
CA ARG A 319 -12.48 -4.17 -20.52
C ARG A 319 -11.39 -3.48 -19.76
N THR A 320 -10.31 -4.20 -19.47
CA THR A 320 -9.22 -3.74 -18.63
C THR A 320 -7.94 -3.58 -19.44
N LEU A 321 -7.28 -2.45 -19.26
CA LEU A 321 -5.99 -2.11 -19.82
C LEU A 321 -4.99 -1.90 -18.70
N PHE A 322 -3.85 -2.57 -18.75
CA PHE A 322 -2.62 -2.17 -18.08
C PHE A 322 -1.70 -1.46 -19.06
N GLN A 323 -1.22 -0.32 -18.68
CA GLN A 323 -0.16 0.40 -19.37
C GLN A 323 0.89 0.81 -18.31
N THR A 324 2.15 0.52 -18.59
CA THR A 324 3.25 0.92 -17.72
C THR A 324 4.11 1.97 -18.40
N TRP A 325 4.76 2.80 -17.58
CA TRP A 325 5.46 3.99 -18.04
C TRP A 325 6.73 4.19 -17.25
N ASP A 326 7.80 4.61 -17.94
CA ASP A 326 9.02 5.10 -17.33
C ASP A 326 9.07 6.62 -17.50
N PHE A 327 9.58 7.33 -16.49
CA PHE A 327 9.73 8.78 -16.53
C PHE A 327 11.19 9.15 -16.27
N ASP A 328 11.79 9.98 -17.14
CA ASP A 328 13.20 10.38 -17.07
C ASP A 328 13.40 11.81 -16.58
N GLY A 329 12.37 12.40 -15.97
CA GLY A 329 12.35 13.79 -15.55
C GLY A 329 11.83 14.76 -16.61
N THR A 330 11.66 14.29 -17.85
CA THR A 330 11.18 15.11 -18.98
C THR A 330 10.07 14.40 -19.75
N ASP A 331 10.30 13.17 -20.15
CA ASP A 331 9.41 12.40 -21.00
C ASP A 331 8.82 11.20 -20.25
N LEU A 332 7.50 11.05 -20.33
CA LEU A 332 6.78 9.86 -19.88
C LEU A 332 6.71 8.88 -21.05
N THR A 333 7.45 7.77 -20.97
CA THR A 333 7.62 6.80 -22.04
C THR A 333 6.86 5.50 -21.75
N PRO A 334 5.98 5.01 -22.65
CA PRO A 334 5.31 3.73 -22.45
C PRO A 334 6.32 2.57 -22.54
N ARG A 335 6.29 1.68 -21.52
CA ARG A 335 7.14 0.48 -21.49
C ARG A 335 6.47 -0.71 -22.15
N TRP A 336 5.28 -1.08 -21.71
CA TRP A 336 4.44 -2.10 -22.34
C TRP A 336 2.95 -1.86 -22.05
N LYS A 337 2.12 -2.52 -22.85
CA LYS A 337 0.66 -2.47 -22.76
C LYS A 337 0.09 -3.88 -22.77
N TYR A 338 -0.85 -4.18 -21.88
CA TYR A 338 -1.58 -5.44 -21.81
C TYR A 338 -3.08 -5.17 -21.70
N VAL A 339 -3.84 -5.58 -22.71
CA VAL A 339 -5.30 -5.58 -22.68
C VAL A 339 -5.77 -6.97 -22.26
N VAL A 340 -6.50 -7.07 -21.17
CA VAL A 340 -6.96 -8.35 -20.65
C VAL A 340 -7.90 -9.01 -21.65
N PRO A 341 -7.57 -10.22 -22.15
CA PRO A 341 -8.42 -10.92 -23.12
C PRO A 341 -9.74 -11.38 -22.47
N ALA A 342 -10.86 -11.07 -23.08
CA ALA A 342 -12.19 -11.43 -22.56
C ALA A 342 -12.36 -12.95 -22.31
N ALA A 343 -11.65 -13.80 -23.05
CA ALA A 343 -11.71 -15.25 -22.92
C ALA A 343 -10.72 -15.84 -21.89
N SER A 344 -9.92 -15.00 -21.22
CA SER A 344 -8.87 -15.48 -20.30
C SER A 344 -9.41 -16.01 -18.96
N GLY A 345 -10.64 -15.62 -18.58
CA GLY A 345 -11.17 -15.85 -17.23
C GLY A 345 -10.66 -14.84 -16.20
N ALA A 346 -9.74 -13.96 -16.58
CA ALA A 346 -9.27 -12.86 -15.74
C ALA A 346 -10.40 -11.85 -15.53
N THR A 347 -10.59 -11.44 -14.28
CA THR A 347 -11.65 -10.50 -13.88
C THR A 347 -11.05 -9.36 -13.08
N SER A 348 -11.36 -8.12 -13.47
CA SER A 348 -10.88 -6.94 -12.79
C SER A 348 -11.49 -6.84 -11.38
N PHE A 349 -10.64 -6.63 -10.36
CA PHE A 349 -11.05 -6.25 -9.01
C PHE A 349 -11.01 -4.72 -8.87
N HIS A 350 -11.41 -4.21 -7.72
CA HIS A 350 -11.40 -2.78 -7.40
C HIS A 350 -10.11 -2.31 -6.72
N GLN A 351 -9.02 -2.99 -6.95
CA GLN A 351 -7.67 -2.61 -6.52
C GLN A 351 -6.62 -3.35 -7.33
N ILE A 352 -5.37 -2.93 -7.24
CA ILE A 352 -4.19 -3.65 -7.74
C ILE A 352 -3.18 -3.83 -6.62
N ARG A 353 -2.25 -4.75 -6.82
CA ARG A 353 -1.00 -4.87 -6.07
C ARG A 353 0.17 -4.94 -7.02
N THR A 354 1.22 -4.25 -6.66
CA THR A 354 2.53 -4.36 -7.30
C THR A 354 3.47 -5.02 -6.30
N VAL A 355 3.93 -6.21 -6.61
CA VAL A 355 4.65 -7.07 -5.67
C VAL A 355 5.46 -8.13 -6.41
N ASP A 356 6.66 -8.43 -5.93
CA ASP A 356 7.56 -9.46 -6.46
C ASP A 356 7.06 -10.85 -6.02
N VAL A 357 6.11 -11.43 -6.79
CA VAL A 357 5.44 -12.69 -6.39
C VAL A 357 6.31 -13.93 -6.51
N ASP A 358 7.33 -13.92 -7.37
CA ASP A 358 8.24 -15.05 -7.58
C ASP A 358 9.65 -14.84 -6.99
N LEU A 359 9.84 -13.71 -6.32
CA LEU A 359 11.08 -13.31 -5.63
C LEU A 359 12.30 -13.24 -6.58
N ASP A 360 12.07 -12.83 -7.86
CA ASP A 360 13.12 -12.61 -8.85
C ASP A 360 13.76 -11.20 -8.75
N GLY A 361 13.20 -10.34 -7.90
CA GLY A 361 13.63 -8.97 -7.64
C GLY A 361 12.85 -7.93 -8.43
N LYS A 362 11.92 -8.33 -9.31
CA LYS A 362 11.05 -7.44 -10.08
C LYS A 362 9.61 -7.61 -9.64
N ASP A 363 8.86 -6.52 -9.69
CA ASP A 363 7.46 -6.58 -9.30
C ASP A 363 6.57 -7.05 -10.44
N GLU A 364 5.62 -7.91 -10.12
CA GLU A 364 4.45 -8.24 -10.91
C GLU A 364 3.28 -7.31 -10.57
N ILE A 365 2.25 -7.35 -11.41
CA ILE A 365 1.00 -6.62 -11.21
C ILE A 365 -0.12 -7.62 -11.00
N ALA A 366 -0.64 -7.67 -9.78
CA ALA A 366 -1.79 -8.50 -9.43
C ALA A 366 -3.09 -7.67 -9.48
N ASP A 367 -4.16 -8.28 -10.02
CA ASP A 367 -5.52 -7.72 -10.04
C ASP A 367 -6.51 -8.82 -9.67
N GLY A 368 -6.56 -9.14 -8.39
CA GLY A 368 -7.50 -10.11 -7.84
C GLY A 368 -7.22 -11.55 -8.26
N ASN A 369 -7.89 -12.02 -9.32
CA ASN A 369 -7.77 -13.42 -9.71
C ASN A 369 -6.68 -13.70 -10.76
N TYR A 370 -5.88 -12.71 -11.14
CA TYR A 370 -4.79 -12.91 -12.10
C TYR A 370 -3.57 -12.04 -11.81
N VAL A 371 -2.45 -12.43 -12.36
CA VAL A 371 -1.17 -11.71 -12.25
C VAL A 371 -0.56 -11.51 -13.64
N VAL A 372 -0.02 -10.33 -13.89
CA VAL A 372 0.75 -9.97 -15.08
C VAL A 372 2.21 -9.80 -14.68
N ASN A 373 3.12 -10.47 -15.38
CA ASN A 373 4.56 -10.40 -15.14
C ASN A 373 5.12 -8.98 -15.38
N SER A 374 6.29 -8.72 -14.83
CA SER A 374 7.05 -7.48 -15.02
C SER A 374 7.29 -7.10 -16.48
N ASP A 375 7.25 -8.04 -17.41
CA ASP A 375 7.41 -7.86 -18.86
C ASP A 375 6.08 -7.64 -19.61
N GLY A 376 4.93 -7.63 -18.91
CA GLY A 376 3.60 -7.44 -19.48
C GLY A 376 2.93 -8.73 -20.01
N THR A 377 3.50 -9.90 -19.75
CA THR A 377 2.87 -11.19 -20.10
C THR A 377 1.98 -11.70 -18.96
N LEU A 378 0.87 -12.36 -19.29
CA LEU A 378 0.00 -12.99 -18.30
C LEU A 378 0.75 -14.15 -17.62
N ARG A 379 0.84 -14.09 -16.27
CA ARG A 379 1.45 -15.18 -15.49
C ARG A 379 0.46 -16.32 -15.27
N TYR A 380 -0.66 -16.02 -14.64
CA TYR A 380 -1.74 -16.97 -14.41
C TYR A 380 -3.10 -16.28 -14.22
N VAL A 381 -4.14 -17.08 -14.28
CA VAL A 381 -5.48 -16.76 -13.77
C VAL A 381 -5.87 -17.86 -12.78
N VAL A 382 -6.30 -17.49 -11.58
CA VAL A 382 -6.73 -18.46 -10.56
C VAL A 382 -7.98 -19.19 -11.04
N ASP A 383 -7.88 -20.51 -11.18
CA ASP A 383 -8.95 -21.34 -11.72
C ASP A 383 -10.24 -21.28 -10.87
N GLY A 384 -11.35 -21.01 -11.51
CA GLY A 384 -12.68 -20.95 -10.87
C GLY A 384 -12.91 -19.73 -9.99
N ALA A 385 -11.96 -18.80 -9.90
CA ALA A 385 -12.17 -17.51 -9.24
C ALA A 385 -12.85 -16.51 -10.19
N GLY A 386 -13.68 -15.64 -9.62
CA GLY A 386 -14.41 -14.59 -10.33
C GLY A 386 -14.04 -13.20 -9.82
N HIS A 387 -14.98 -12.27 -9.96
CA HIS A 387 -14.83 -10.91 -9.45
C HIS A 387 -14.81 -10.86 -7.92
N GLY A 388 -14.14 -9.86 -7.36
CA GLY A 388 -14.13 -9.53 -5.94
C GLY A 388 -13.70 -8.09 -5.70
N ASP A 389 -13.96 -7.59 -4.50
CA ASP A 389 -13.64 -6.21 -4.13
C ASP A 389 -12.22 -6.06 -3.60
N ARG A 390 -11.68 -7.09 -2.92
CA ARG A 390 -10.45 -6.98 -2.16
C ARG A 390 -9.61 -8.26 -2.20
N PHE A 391 -8.30 -8.07 -2.19
CA PHE A 391 -7.32 -9.15 -1.99
C PHE A 391 -6.06 -8.60 -1.31
N HIS A 392 -5.27 -9.49 -0.73
CA HIS A 392 -4.01 -9.21 -0.06
C HIS A 392 -2.93 -10.14 -0.59
N ILE A 393 -1.71 -9.66 -0.75
CA ILE A 393 -0.54 -10.47 -1.09
C ILE A 393 0.63 -10.00 -0.23
N ALA A 394 1.22 -10.92 0.54
CA ALA A 394 2.45 -10.74 1.31
C ALA A 394 3.02 -12.13 1.71
N ASP A 395 4.13 -12.16 2.42
CA ASP A 395 4.60 -13.38 3.11
C ASP A 395 3.69 -13.66 4.32
N LEU A 396 2.47 -14.19 4.05
CA LEU A 396 1.47 -14.43 5.09
C LEU A 396 1.83 -15.62 5.98
N ASP A 397 2.57 -16.59 5.45
CA ASP A 397 3.11 -17.74 6.16
C ASP A 397 4.63 -17.81 6.03
N PRO A 398 5.42 -17.14 6.90
CA PRO A 398 6.89 -17.20 6.84
C PRO A 398 7.49 -18.61 7.05
N GLY A 399 6.66 -19.60 7.36
CA GLY A 399 7.06 -21.02 7.42
C GLY A 399 7.00 -21.72 6.08
N ARG A 400 6.42 -21.08 5.06
CA ARG A 400 6.30 -21.56 3.69
C ARG A 400 7.17 -20.70 2.77
N PRO A 401 7.91 -21.26 1.80
CA PRO A 401 8.65 -20.47 0.83
C PRO A 401 7.70 -19.72 -0.12
N GLY A 402 8.01 -18.47 -0.46
CA GLY A 402 7.24 -17.64 -1.38
C GLY A 402 6.26 -16.72 -0.67
N LEU A 403 5.41 -16.08 -1.44
CA LEU A 403 4.34 -15.21 -0.94
C LEU A 403 2.99 -15.92 -1.08
N GLU A 404 2.05 -15.53 -0.27
CA GLU A 404 0.66 -15.98 -0.37
C GLU A 404 -0.28 -14.82 -0.62
N GLY A 405 -1.42 -15.19 -1.20
CA GLY A 405 -2.54 -14.30 -1.39
C GLY A 405 -3.80 -14.75 -0.66
N PHE A 406 -4.58 -13.79 -0.22
CA PHE A 406 -5.94 -13.99 0.28
C PHE A 406 -6.90 -13.06 -0.47
N ALA A 407 -7.95 -13.63 -1.07
CA ALA A 407 -8.92 -12.86 -1.86
C ALA A 407 -10.35 -13.26 -1.53
N ILE A 408 -11.22 -12.25 -1.53
CA ILE A 408 -12.67 -12.43 -1.38
C ILE A 408 -13.35 -12.37 -2.74
N GLN A 409 -14.56 -12.93 -2.82
CA GLN A 409 -15.33 -12.99 -4.05
C GLN A 409 -16.72 -12.39 -3.90
N GLN A 410 -17.26 -11.99 -5.03
CA GLN A 410 -18.56 -11.35 -5.15
C GLN A 410 -19.30 -11.92 -6.38
N ALA A 411 -20.60 -12.12 -6.26
CA ALA A 411 -21.42 -12.39 -7.43
C ALA A 411 -21.54 -11.14 -8.30
N GLU A 412 -21.21 -11.25 -9.57
CA GLU A 412 -21.37 -10.16 -10.52
C GLU A 412 -22.04 -10.61 -11.81
N LEU A 413 -22.94 -9.76 -12.34
CA LEU A 413 -23.67 -10.00 -13.60
C LEU A 413 -24.39 -11.36 -13.64
N GLY A 414 -24.84 -11.87 -12.48
CA GLY A 414 -25.51 -13.16 -12.35
C GLY A 414 -24.56 -14.37 -12.34
N VAL A 415 -23.25 -14.15 -12.31
CA VAL A 415 -22.26 -15.20 -12.13
C VAL A 415 -21.96 -15.33 -10.64
N ILE A 416 -22.25 -16.49 -10.08
CA ILE A 416 -21.94 -16.83 -8.69
C ILE A 416 -20.56 -17.48 -8.67
N PRO A 417 -19.59 -16.97 -7.89
CA PRO A 417 -18.29 -17.61 -7.80
C PRO A 417 -18.40 -19.00 -7.14
N ASN A 418 -17.49 -19.90 -7.48
CA ASN A 418 -17.49 -21.28 -6.96
C ASN A 418 -17.22 -21.36 -5.45
N PHE A 419 -16.63 -20.32 -4.88
CA PHE A 419 -16.27 -20.21 -3.45
C PHE A 419 -16.29 -18.72 -3.05
N PRO A 420 -16.59 -18.40 -1.79
CA PRO A 420 -16.70 -16.99 -1.34
C PRO A 420 -15.36 -16.29 -1.15
N TRP A 421 -14.29 -17.04 -0.89
CA TRP A 421 -12.92 -16.54 -0.70
C TRP A 421 -11.93 -17.68 -0.96
N TYR A 422 -10.65 -17.32 -1.18
CA TYR A 422 -9.56 -18.27 -1.35
C TYR A 422 -8.24 -17.72 -0.79
N TYR A 423 -7.43 -18.65 -0.26
CA TYR A 423 -6.05 -18.46 0.13
C TYR A 423 -5.19 -19.25 -0.84
N TYR A 424 -4.15 -18.64 -1.42
CA TYR A 424 -3.46 -19.20 -2.57
C TYR A 424 -1.97 -18.86 -2.58
N ASP A 425 -1.18 -19.62 -3.32
CA ASP A 425 0.21 -19.36 -3.65
C ASP A 425 0.29 -18.20 -4.66
N ALA A 426 0.98 -17.12 -4.30
CA ALA A 426 1.00 -15.90 -5.10
C ALA A 426 1.86 -16.01 -6.37
N ASP A 427 2.84 -16.92 -6.41
CA ASP A 427 3.67 -17.19 -7.59
C ASP A 427 2.91 -17.96 -8.67
N THR A 428 2.14 -18.97 -8.27
CA THR A 428 1.53 -19.93 -9.18
C THR A 428 0.03 -19.77 -9.39
N GLY A 429 -0.67 -19.08 -8.46
CA GLY A 429 -2.12 -19.01 -8.42
C GLY A 429 -2.79 -20.30 -7.92
N GLU A 430 -2.02 -21.28 -7.42
CA GLU A 430 -2.57 -22.51 -6.83
C GLU A 430 -3.35 -22.20 -5.56
N ARG A 431 -4.62 -22.59 -5.51
CA ARG A 431 -5.44 -22.42 -4.32
C ARG A 431 -5.05 -23.42 -3.24
N LEU A 432 -4.62 -22.92 -2.10
CA LEU A 432 -4.23 -23.71 -0.93
C LEU A 432 -5.45 -24.03 -0.06
N VAL A 433 -6.33 -23.04 0.14
CA VAL A 433 -7.59 -23.19 0.88
C VAL A 433 -8.69 -22.40 0.17
N THR A 434 -9.91 -22.93 0.18
CA THR A 434 -11.10 -22.21 -0.32
C THR A 434 -12.21 -22.20 0.70
N GLY A 435 -12.96 -21.12 0.76
CA GLY A 435 -14.19 -21.03 1.50
C GLY A 435 -15.27 -21.94 0.91
N GLN A 436 -16.30 -22.20 1.69
CA GLN A 436 -17.48 -22.93 1.24
C GLN A 436 -18.68 -22.00 1.32
N HIS A 437 -19.51 -21.99 0.29
CA HIS A 437 -20.79 -21.32 0.36
C HIS A 437 -21.70 -22.01 1.37
N PRO A 438 -22.50 -21.26 2.14
CA PRO A 438 -23.64 -21.82 2.84
C PRO A 438 -24.56 -22.58 1.89
N ALA A 439 -25.21 -23.63 2.36
CA ALA A 439 -26.03 -24.50 1.52
C ALA A 439 -27.23 -23.78 0.85
N ASP A 440 -27.69 -22.69 1.43
CA ASP A 440 -28.79 -21.85 0.95
C ASP A 440 -28.37 -20.79 -0.08
N TRP A 441 -27.07 -20.53 -0.24
CA TRP A 441 -26.54 -19.55 -1.18
C TRP A 441 -26.60 -20.01 -2.65
N ALA A 442 -26.86 -21.28 -2.93
CA ALA A 442 -26.87 -21.80 -4.29
C ALA A 442 -27.88 -21.12 -5.25
N ASN A 443 -28.82 -20.35 -4.72
CA ASN A 443 -29.83 -19.61 -5.48
C ASN A 443 -29.79 -18.08 -5.26
N ASP A 444 -28.82 -17.58 -4.50
CA ASP A 444 -28.69 -16.16 -4.24
C ASP A 444 -27.73 -15.54 -5.25
N THR A 445 -28.22 -14.60 -6.05
CA THR A 445 -27.42 -13.86 -7.05
C THR A 445 -26.75 -12.62 -6.47
N ASP A 446 -27.01 -12.30 -5.21
CA ASP A 446 -26.48 -11.13 -4.52
C ASP A 446 -25.44 -11.52 -3.45
N ILE A 447 -24.76 -12.66 -3.63
CA ILE A 447 -23.67 -13.07 -2.75
C ILE A 447 -22.52 -12.08 -2.84
N ASP A 448 -22.35 -11.34 -1.78
CA ASP A 448 -21.28 -10.36 -1.64
C ASP A 448 -20.58 -10.59 -0.29
N VAL A 449 -19.36 -11.17 -0.33
CA VAL A 449 -18.51 -11.22 0.86
C VAL A 449 -18.07 -9.81 1.25
N GLY A 450 -17.99 -8.93 0.26
CA GLY A 450 -17.73 -7.50 0.41
C GLY A 450 -16.31 -7.21 0.84
N ARG A 451 -15.87 -7.75 1.96
CA ARG A 451 -14.56 -7.47 2.54
C ARG A 451 -13.92 -8.66 3.23
N GLY A 452 -12.60 -8.64 3.27
CA GLY A 452 -11.76 -9.51 4.06
C GLY A 452 -10.50 -8.79 4.46
N SER A 453 -9.80 -9.28 5.45
CA SER A 453 -8.55 -8.70 5.94
C SER A 453 -7.57 -9.81 6.33
N THR A 454 -6.30 -9.43 6.45
CA THR A 454 -5.22 -10.27 6.97
C THR A 454 -4.42 -9.50 8.00
N GLY A 455 -3.81 -10.19 8.97
CA GLY A 455 -2.95 -9.58 9.98
C GLY A 455 -2.52 -10.61 11.02
N ASP A 456 -1.38 -10.40 11.66
CA ASP A 456 -0.98 -11.15 12.86
C ASP A 456 -1.75 -10.56 14.06
N ILE A 457 -2.93 -11.08 14.33
CA ILE A 457 -3.81 -10.63 15.43
C ILE A 457 -3.85 -11.62 16.59
N ASP A 458 -3.30 -12.82 16.41
CA ASP A 458 -3.25 -13.87 17.43
C ASP A 458 -1.81 -14.38 17.63
N PRO A 459 -1.07 -13.83 18.60
CA PRO A 459 0.32 -14.18 18.82
C PRO A 459 0.58 -15.63 19.25
N ASP A 460 -0.47 -16.40 19.58
CA ASP A 460 -0.38 -17.83 19.93
C ASP A 460 -0.33 -18.71 18.67
N HIS A 461 -0.66 -18.16 17.51
CA HIS A 461 -0.66 -18.85 16.21
C HIS A 461 0.35 -18.22 15.26
N PRO A 462 1.46 -18.89 14.90
CA PRO A 462 2.49 -18.32 14.00
C PRO A 462 1.96 -18.07 12.57
N GLY A 463 2.40 -16.98 11.96
CA GLY A 463 1.91 -16.50 10.66
C GLY A 463 0.68 -15.60 10.80
N TYR A 464 0.13 -15.17 9.68
CA TYR A 464 -1.03 -14.28 9.69
C TYR A 464 -2.35 -15.03 9.88
N GLU A 465 -3.30 -14.34 10.47
CA GLU A 465 -4.71 -14.65 10.36
C GLU A 465 -5.31 -14.00 9.12
N TYR A 466 -6.42 -14.61 8.64
CA TYR A 466 -7.28 -14.05 7.62
C TYR A 466 -8.75 -14.29 7.96
N TRP A 467 -9.63 -13.35 7.62
CA TRP A 467 -11.05 -13.40 7.92
C TRP A 467 -11.88 -12.58 6.92
N THR A 468 -13.18 -12.80 6.89
CA THR A 468 -14.12 -12.14 5.98
C THR A 468 -15.30 -11.52 6.73
N SER A 469 -15.99 -10.59 6.06
CA SER A 469 -17.18 -9.92 6.56
C SER A 469 -18.45 -10.78 6.48
N THR A 470 -18.35 -12.10 6.39
CA THR A 470 -19.56 -12.93 6.29
C THR A 470 -20.53 -12.62 7.42
N ALA A 471 -21.70 -12.11 7.05
CA ALA A 471 -22.78 -11.84 7.98
C ALA A 471 -23.31 -13.12 8.66
N ASP A 472 -23.02 -14.26 8.06
CA ASP A 472 -23.42 -15.56 8.61
C ASP A 472 -22.23 -16.25 9.30
N VAL A 473 -22.09 -15.97 10.59
CA VAL A 473 -21.11 -16.62 11.48
C VAL A 473 -21.32 -18.14 11.59
N THR A 474 -22.43 -18.68 11.10
CA THR A 474 -22.71 -20.11 11.07
C THR A 474 -22.20 -20.78 9.79
N ALA A 475 -21.83 -19.99 8.79
CA ALA A 475 -21.30 -20.52 7.54
C ALA A 475 -19.99 -21.32 7.77
N PRO A 476 -19.80 -22.44 7.08
CA PRO A 476 -18.53 -23.14 7.10
C PRO A 476 -17.45 -22.25 6.48
N GLY A 477 -16.67 -21.58 7.28
CA GLY A 477 -15.68 -20.61 6.80
C GLY A 477 -15.74 -19.27 7.53
N ALA A 478 -16.81 -18.96 8.24
CA ALA A 478 -16.87 -17.81 9.13
C ALA A 478 -15.86 -17.93 10.28
N GLY A 479 -15.45 -16.79 10.84
CA GLY A 479 -14.46 -16.70 11.90
C GLY A 479 -13.06 -16.40 11.39
N VAL A 480 -12.13 -16.26 12.33
CA VAL A 480 -10.70 -16.03 12.05
C VAL A 480 -10.02 -17.36 11.75
N ARG A 481 -9.14 -17.36 10.76
CA ARG A 481 -8.32 -18.51 10.36
C ARG A 481 -6.87 -18.12 10.36
N ASN A 482 -6.03 -18.92 10.99
CA ASN A 482 -4.59 -18.85 10.84
C ASN A 482 -4.15 -19.61 9.58
N VAL A 483 -3.09 -19.13 8.92
CA VAL A 483 -2.55 -19.70 7.68
C VAL A 483 -2.04 -21.14 7.85
N ARG A 484 -1.63 -21.55 9.06
CA ARG A 484 -1.09 -22.89 9.39
C ARG A 484 -2.10 -23.78 10.12
N ASP A 485 -2.80 -23.20 11.09
CA ASP A 485 -3.63 -23.96 12.04
C ASP A 485 -5.10 -24.05 11.64
N GLY A 486 -5.49 -23.32 10.59
CA GLY A 486 -6.87 -23.27 10.12
C GLY A 486 -7.76 -22.39 11.02
N LYS A 487 -8.99 -22.80 11.30
CA LYS A 487 -9.93 -21.97 12.08
C LYS A 487 -9.50 -21.87 13.55
N VAL A 488 -9.22 -20.65 14.00
CA VAL A 488 -8.78 -20.34 15.38
C VAL A 488 -9.83 -19.60 16.21
N SER A 489 -10.81 -18.93 15.57
CA SER A 489 -11.91 -18.26 16.26
C SER A 489 -13.23 -18.39 15.52
N THR A 490 -14.36 -18.27 16.27
CA THR A 490 -15.71 -18.29 15.73
C THR A 490 -16.26 -16.90 15.43
N THR A 491 -15.67 -15.88 16.00
CA THR A 491 -16.00 -14.47 15.77
C THR A 491 -14.90 -13.80 14.95
N THR A 492 -15.12 -12.58 14.49
CA THR A 492 -14.16 -11.82 13.68
C THR A 492 -14.04 -10.40 14.21
N PRO A 493 -12.82 -9.80 14.20
CA PRO A 493 -12.67 -8.36 14.34
C PRO A 493 -13.20 -7.62 13.11
N SER A 494 -13.04 -6.29 13.08
CA SER A 494 -13.30 -5.49 11.89
C SER A 494 -12.56 -6.07 10.66
N VAL A 495 -13.19 -5.99 9.52
CA VAL A 495 -12.64 -6.44 8.23
C VAL A 495 -12.08 -5.29 7.41
N ASN A 496 -11.94 -4.09 8.00
CA ASN A 496 -11.59 -2.92 7.19
C ASN A 496 -10.11 -2.84 6.92
N PHE A 497 -9.28 -2.56 7.92
CA PHE A 497 -7.84 -2.44 7.76
C PHE A 497 -7.09 -3.05 8.94
N ARG A 498 -5.88 -3.50 8.70
CA ARG A 498 -4.87 -3.80 9.71
C ARG A 498 -4.02 -2.55 9.94
N ILE A 499 -3.56 -2.33 11.17
CA ILE A 499 -2.65 -1.24 11.53
C ILE A 499 -1.67 -1.71 12.62
N TRP A 500 -0.43 -1.20 12.62
CA TRP A 500 0.49 -1.32 13.75
C TRP A 500 0.43 -0.05 14.58
N TRP A 501 -0.26 -0.11 15.70
CA TRP A 501 -0.53 1.07 16.53
C TRP A 501 0.14 1.02 17.90
N ASP A 502 0.06 -0.09 18.62
CA ASP A 502 0.60 -0.19 19.96
C ASP A 502 2.11 -0.52 20.01
N GLY A 503 2.63 -1.02 21.10
CA GLY A 503 4.08 -1.20 21.31
C GLY A 503 4.65 -2.52 20.84
N ASP A 504 3.83 -3.46 20.38
CA ASP A 504 4.25 -4.78 19.90
C ASP A 504 4.14 -4.92 18.37
N LYS A 505 4.30 -6.12 17.83
CA LYS A 505 4.23 -6.38 16.38
C LYS A 505 2.95 -7.08 15.95
N ALA A 506 2.11 -7.47 16.91
CA ALA A 506 0.77 -7.91 16.58
C ALA A 506 0.00 -6.74 15.97
N SER A 507 -0.85 -7.04 15.01
CA SER A 507 -1.64 -6.02 14.35
C SER A 507 -2.89 -5.69 15.13
N GLU A 508 -3.27 -4.44 15.10
CA GLU A 508 -4.60 -3.97 15.47
C GLU A 508 -5.48 -3.82 14.23
N ASN A 509 -6.77 -3.50 14.46
CA ASN A 509 -7.72 -3.21 13.40
C ASN A 509 -8.08 -1.72 13.41
N LEU A 510 -7.98 -1.09 12.22
CA LEU A 510 -8.47 0.26 11.97
C LEU A 510 -9.83 0.18 11.28
N ASP A 511 -10.84 0.79 11.88
CA ASP A 511 -12.17 0.93 11.26
C ASP A 511 -12.73 2.32 11.59
N PHE A 512 -13.44 2.94 10.66
CA PHE A 512 -13.81 4.35 10.76
C PHE A 512 -12.58 5.23 11.00
N THR A 513 -12.43 5.76 12.22
CA THR A 513 -11.28 6.57 12.68
C THR A 513 -10.69 6.03 13.98
N TYR A 514 -11.13 4.87 14.45
CA TYR A 514 -10.69 4.27 15.70
C TYR A 514 -9.86 3.00 15.48
N VAL A 515 -9.04 2.66 16.49
CA VAL A 515 -8.23 1.44 16.50
C VAL A 515 -8.78 0.48 17.56
N GLU A 516 -8.96 -0.75 17.16
CA GLU A 516 -9.39 -1.86 18.03
C GLU A 516 -8.28 -2.90 18.14
N LYS A 517 -8.10 -3.44 19.34
CA LYS A 517 -7.26 -4.61 19.58
C LYS A 517 -8.12 -5.84 19.78
N TRP A 518 -7.76 -6.90 19.06
CA TRP A 518 -8.34 -8.23 19.23
C TRP A 518 -7.74 -8.94 20.44
N ASP A 519 -8.58 -9.58 21.25
CA ASP A 519 -8.18 -10.47 22.33
C ASP A 519 -8.55 -11.92 21.96
N PRO A 520 -7.59 -12.75 21.55
CA PRO A 520 -7.86 -14.12 21.12
C PRO A 520 -8.41 -15.00 22.26
N ALA A 521 -8.06 -14.73 23.52
CA ALA A 521 -8.52 -15.53 24.65
C ALA A 521 -10.02 -15.36 24.92
N THR A 522 -10.57 -14.19 24.64
CA THR A 522 -12.01 -13.87 24.82
C THR A 522 -12.77 -13.79 23.52
N GLU A 523 -12.10 -13.86 22.38
CA GLU A 523 -12.62 -13.66 21.04
C GLU A 523 -13.43 -12.34 20.91
N THR A 524 -12.89 -11.25 21.48
CA THR A 524 -13.54 -9.93 21.49
C THR A 524 -12.57 -8.83 21.09
N THR A 525 -13.09 -7.71 20.62
CA THR A 525 -12.32 -6.50 20.35
C THR A 525 -12.56 -5.43 21.42
N SER A 526 -11.56 -4.62 21.68
CA SER A 526 -11.66 -3.42 22.51
C SER A 526 -11.03 -2.23 21.80
N LYS A 527 -11.69 -1.08 21.86
CA LYS A 527 -11.10 0.16 21.32
C LYS A 527 -9.96 0.62 22.20
N ILE A 528 -8.80 0.82 21.59
CA ILE A 528 -7.60 1.35 22.24
C ILE A 528 -7.29 2.78 21.85
N PHE A 529 -7.85 3.26 20.73
CA PHE A 529 -7.77 4.64 20.29
C PHE A 529 -9.08 5.05 19.60
N GLU A 530 -9.65 6.20 19.97
CA GLU A 530 -10.88 6.74 19.39
C GLU A 530 -10.83 8.28 19.42
N PRO A 531 -10.39 8.93 18.34
CA PRO A 531 -10.32 10.38 18.27
C PRO A 531 -11.71 11.01 18.12
N SER A 532 -11.88 12.22 18.63
CA SER A 532 -13.12 12.98 18.51
C SER A 532 -13.02 14.10 17.48
N GLY A 533 -14.18 14.52 16.91
CA GLY A 533 -14.27 15.63 16.00
C GLY A 533 -13.74 15.35 14.59
N VAL A 534 -13.57 14.09 14.25
CA VAL A 534 -13.18 13.60 12.91
C VAL A 534 -14.22 12.63 12.37
N VAL A 535 -14.18 12.42 11.05
CA VAL A 535 -15.10 11.53 10.34
C VAL A 535 -14.32 10.59 9.42
N SER A 536 -14.90 9.44 9.14
CA SER A 536 -14.43 8.56 8.07
C SER A 536 -15.11 8.93 6.75
N GLY A 537 -14.43 8.65 5.66
CA GLY A 537 -14.99 8.72 4.31
C GLY A 537 -15.88 7.53 3.97
N ALA A 538 -16.03 7.29 2.68
CA ALA A 538 -16.79 6.16 2.17
C ALA A 538 -16.26 4.82 2.71
N ARG A 539 -17.17 3.85 2.90
CA ARG A 539 -16.86 2.50 3.39
C ARG A 539 -16.04 2.48 4.69
N ASN A 540 -16.28 3.45 5.57
CA ASN A 540 -15.61 3.57 6.88
C ASN A 540 -14.08 3.70 6.79
N ALA A 541 -13.57 4.27 5.71
CA ALA A 541 -12.14 4.46 5.52
C ALA A 541 -11.66 5.84 5.91
N THR A 542 -10.47 5.93 6.48
CA THR A 542 -9.72 7.20 6.57
C THR A 542 -9.09 7.51 5.21
N PRO A 543 -8.80 8.78 4.89
CA PRO A 543 -8.13 9.13 3.63
C PRO A 543 -6.78 8.44 3.44
N PHE A 544 -6.07 8.19 4.53
CA PHE A 544 -4.78 7.51 4.53
C PHE A 544 -4.43 6.99 5.93
N TYR A 545 -3.66 5.89 5.99
CA TYR A 545 -2.89 5.46 7.15
C TYR A 545 -1.56 4.84 6.70
N GLY A 546 -0.52 4.95 7.53
CA GLY A 546 0.82 4.41 7.25
C GLY A 546 1.91 5.11 8.06
N ASP A 547 3.15 4.65 7.98
CA ASP A 547 4.34 5.17 8.70
C ASP A 547 4.83 6.50 8.08
N VAL A 548 4.11 7.59 8.34
CA VAL A 548 4.37 8.94 7.78
C VAL A 548 5.39 9.72 8.59
N VAL A 549 5.39 9.55 9.91
CA VAL A 549 6.29 10.23 10.86
C VAL A 549 6.63 9.32 12.03
N GLY A 550 7.48 9.75 12.94
CA GLY A 550 7.76 8.99 14.16
C GLY A 550 8.60 7.74 13.93
N ASP A 551 8.28 6.65 14.62
CA ASP A 551 8.97 5.38 14.49
C ASP A 551 8.33 4.50 13.40
N TRP A 552 8.50 3.20 13.43
CA TRP A 552 7.99 2.25 12.45
C TRP A 552 6.46 2.04 12.50
N ARG A 553 5.78 2.56 13.51
CA ARG A 553 4.33 2.41 13.66
C ARG A 553 3.59 3.38 12.75
N GLU A 554 2.34 3.03 12.47
CA GLU A 554 1.56 3.72 11.45
C GLU A 554 0.73 4.87 12.06
N GLU A 555 0.64 5.97 11.33
CA GLU A 555 -0.20 7.12 11.63
C GLU A 555 -1.57 7.00 10.96
N ILE A 556 -2.55 7.73 11.49
CA ILE A 556 -3.90 7.84 10.93
C ILE A 556 -4.13 9.28 10.51
N LEU A 557 -4.44 9.49 9.24
CA LEU A 557 -4.88 10.77 8.71
C LEU A 557 -6.42 10.76 8.59
N ALA A 558 -7.10 11.65 9.32
CA ALA A 558 -8.56 11.71 9.34
C ALA A 558 -9.06 13.12 9.03
N GLU A 559 -10.19 13.24 8.34
CA GLU A 559 -10.85 14.51 8.04
C GLU A 559 -11.65 15.00 9.25
N THR A 560 -11.62 16.31 9.55
CA THR A 560 -12.47 16.89 10.61
C THR A 560 -13.95 16.87 10.20
N ALA A 561 -14.83 16.79 11.19
CA ALA A 561 -16.28 16.67 10.94
C ALA A 561 -16.90 17.88 10.23
N ASP A 562 -16.23 19.01 10.25
CA ASP A 562 -16.61 20.24 9.52
C ASP A 562 -15.91 20.36 8.14
N HIS A 563 -15.08 19.37 7.77
CA HIS A 563 -14.36 19.30 6.49
C HIS A 563 -13.35 20.44 6.26
N THR A 564 -12.88 21.10 7.32
CA THR A 564 -11.97 22.25 7.25
C THR A 564 -10.51 21.90 7.46
N ALA A 565 -10.21 20.70 7.94
CA ALA A 565 -8.84 20.27 8.19
C ALA A 565 -8.70 18.74 8.07
N LEU A 566 -7.44 18.30 7.94
CA LEU A 566 -7.04 16.93 8.26
C LEU A 566 -6.31 16.92 9.60
N ARG A 567 -6.42 15.82 10.32
CA ARG A 567 -5.65 15.56 11.54
C ARG A 567 -4.83 14.30 11.38
N LEU A 568 -3.52 14.44 11.59
CA LEU A 568 -2.58 13.32 11.61
C LEU A 568 -2.38 12.90 13.07
N TYR A 569 -2.74 11.67 13.37
CA TYR A 569 -2.60 11.07 14.70
C TYR A 569 -1.45 10.06 14.70
N THR A 570 -0.65 10.07 15.76
CA THR A 570 0.37 9.07 16.06
C THR A 570 0.19 8.53 17.47
N THR A 571 0.75 7.36 17.73
CA THR A 571 0.66 6.71 19.04
C THR A 571 1.66 7.27 20.04
N THR A 572 1.29 7.28 21.33
CA THR A 572 2.19 7.59 22.46
C THR A 572 2.53 6.36 23.31
N GLU A 573 2.12 5.17 22.86
CA GLU A 573 2.40 3.94 23.59
C GLU A 573 3.90 3.65 23.58
N PRO A 574 4.53 3.31 24.73
CA PRO A 574 5.93 2.97 24.77
C PRO A 574 6.20 1.64 24.04
N THR A 575 7.26 1.59 23.23
CA THR A 575 7.70 0.35 22.60
C THR A 575 9.14 0.00 22.94
N ARG A 576 9.45 -1.30 22.94
CA ARG A 576 10.82 -1.86 22.97
C ARG A 576 11.20 -2.47 21.63
N THR A 577 10.28 -2.49 20.70
CA THR A 577 10.52 -2.94 19.32
C THR A 577 11.26 -1.84 18.57
N ARG A 578 12.35 -2.22 17.92
CA ARG A 578 13.19 -1.31 17.15
C ARG A 578 13.30 -1.82 15.72
N LEU A 579 12.65 -1.13 14.81
CA LEU A 579 12.66 -1.39 13.37
C LEU A 579 13.12 -0.14 12.64
N TYR A 580 13.61 -0.31 11.41
CA TYR A 580 13.73 0.84 10.51
C TYR A 580 12.35 1.26 10.01
N THR A 581 12.21 2.53 9.59
CA THR A 581 10.94 3.05 9.10
C THR A 581 10.42 2.21 7.92
N LEU A 582 9.18 1.77 8.01
CA LEU A 582 8.52 0.98 6.97
C LEU A 582 8.36 1.79 5.68
N ALA A 583 8.33 3.12 5.76
CA ALA A 583 8.35 3.99 4.59
C ALA A 583 9.59 3.79 3.68
N GLN A 584 10.70 3.25 4.22
CA GLN A 584 11.87 2.82 3.45
C GLN A 584 11.96 1.29 3.27
N ASN A 585 10.86 0.57 3.49
CA ASN A 585 10.68 -0.78 2.99
C ASN A 585 9.94 -0.69 1.65
N ALA A 586 10.57 -1.13 0.57
CA ALA A 586 10.00 -0.92 -0.77
C ALA A 586 8.65 -1.66 -0.97
N GLU A 587 8.51 -2.88 -0.46
CA GLU A 587 7.27 -3.64 -0.53
C GLU A 587 6.12 -2.94 0.23
N TYR A 588 6.39 -2.50 1.46
CA TYR A 588 5.43 -1.74 2.26
C TYR A 588 5.06 -0.40 1.60
N ARG A 589 6.07 0.36 1.11
CA ARG A 589 5.87 1.68 0.50
C ARG A 589 5.05 1.63 -0.79
N LEU A 590 5.15 0.55 -1.58
CA LEU A 590 4.31 0.35 -2.75
C LEU A 590 2.82 0.26 -2.38
N GLY A 591 2.47 -0.26 -1.21
CA GLY A 591 1.10 -0.27 -0.69
C GLY A 591 0.48 1.13 -0.56
N TRP A 592 1.30 2.20 -0.40
CA TRP A 592 0.81 3.57 -0.33
C TRP A 592 0.44 4.15 -1.69
N THR A 593 0.92 3.56 -2.77
CA THR A 593 0.72 4.07 -4.13
C THR A 593 -0.62 3.63 -4.72
N VAL A 594 -1.30 2.66 -4.09
CA VAL A 594 -2.59 2.11 -4.55
C VAL A 594 -3.68 2.34 -3.51
N ARG A 595 -4.92 2.33 -3.96
CA ARG A 595 -6.13 2.44 -3.12
C ARG A 595 -7.07 1.30 -3.40
N GLY A 596 -7.83 0.90 -2.39
CA GLY A 596 -8.95 0.00 -2.57
C GLY A 596 -10.21 0.75 -2.98
N TYR A 597 -11.23 0.00 -3.34
CA TYR A 597 -12.54 0.52 -3.76
C TYR A 597 -13.17 1.44 -2.71
N LEU A 598 -13.20 2.75 -2.99
CA LEU A 598 -13.68 3.79 -2.06
C LEU A 598 -12.97 3.74 -0.68
N GLN A 599 -11.74 3.27 -0.63
CA GLN A 599 -11.06 3.00 0.63
C GLN A 599 -9.65 3.57 0.64
N SER A 600 -9.00 3.46 1.78
CA SER A 600 -7.62 3.89 2.02
C SER A 600 -6.60 2.96 1.36
N THR A 601 -5.35 3.20 1.64
CA THR A 601 -4.24 2.33 1.27
C THR A 601 -4.36 0.95 1.94
N TYR A 602 -3.63 -0.03 1.41
CA TYR A 602 -3.44 -1.35 2.03
C TYR A 602 -1.95 -1.64 2.10
N THR A 603 -1.43 -1.65 3.30
CA THR A 603 -0.02 -1.89 3.55
C THR A 603 0.25 -3.38 3.74
N ASP A 604 0.12 -4.17 2.67
CA ASP A 604 0.42 -5.60 2.69
C ASP A 604 1.93 -5.79 2.85
N TYR A 605 2.34 -6.18 4.03
CA TYR A 605 3.69 -6.51 4.41
C TYR A 605 3.67 -7.38 5.65
N TYR A 606 4.52 -8.39 5.74
CA TYR A 606 4.60 -9.21 6.93
C TYR A 606 5.50 -8.59 7.99
N LEU A 607 4.89 -8.30 9.12
CA LEU A 607 5.61 -8.00 10.36
C LEU A 607 4.84 -8.67 11.50
N GLY A 608 5.25 -9.86 11.89
CA GLY A 608 4.54 -10.65 12.89
C GLY A 608 5.32 -10.77 14.19
N THR A 609 4.64 -11.26 15.22
CA THR A 609 5.17 -11.44 16.58
C THR A 609 6.38 -12.38 16.61
N GLU A 610 6.44 -13.36 15.72
CA GLU A 610 7.57 -14.29 15.57
C GLU A 610 8.80 -13.68 14.87
N THR A 611 8.69 -12.53 14.23
CA THR A 611 9.81 -11.85 13.56
C THR A 611 10.85 -11.42 14.60
N ARG A 612 11.96 -12.14 14.69
CA ARG A 612 13.03 -11.82 15.65
C ARG A 612 13.91 -10.67 15.20
N ARG A 613 14.16 -10.58 13.91
CA ARG A 613 15.01 -9.56 13.30
C ARG A 613 14.53 -9.28 11.88
N VAL A 614 14.27 -8.02 11.60
CA VAL A 614 13.95 -7.58 10.25
C VAL A 614 15.21 -7.64 9.39
N PRO A 615 15.16 -8.22 8.20
CA PRO A 615 16.30 -8.24 7.28
C PRO A 615 16.79 -6.83 6.97
N LYS A 616 18.08 -6.72 6.64
CA LYS A 616 18.59 -5.45 6.09
C LYS A 616 17.95 -5.21 4.74
N PRO A 617 17.37 -4.01 4.49
CA PRO A 617 16.74 -3.75 3.22
C PRO A 617 17.77 -3.64 2.09
N SER A 618 17.44 -4.17 0.91
CA SER A 618 18.22 -4.00 -0.32
C SER A 618 17.75 -2.73 -1.04
N ILE A 619 18.17 -1.56 -0.53
CA ILE A 619 17.74 -0.26 -1.01
C ILE A 619 18.93 0.68 -1.26
N THR A 620 18.71 1.67 -2.12
CA THR A 620 19.64 2.77 -2.38
C THR A 620 18.88 4.09 -2.47
N LEU A 621 19.58 5.19 -2.31
CA LEU A 621 19.03 6.51 -2.60
C LEU A 621 19.28 6.87 -4.07
N PRO A 622 18.50 7.79 -4.64
CA PRO A 622 18.71 8.31 -5.98
C PRO A 622 20.15 8.80 -6.20
N GLU A 623 20.63 8.72 -7.43
CA GLU A 623 21.99 9.14 -7.78
C GLU A 623 22.14 10.67 -7.61
N GLY A 624 23.21 11.10 -6.95
CA GLY A 624 23.47 12.51 -6.68
C GLY A 624 22.72 13.11 -5.48
N VAL A 625 21.76 12.40 -4.91
CA VAL A 625 21.04 12.85 -3.70
C VAL A 625 21.96 12.73 -2.48
N VAL A 626 22.18 13.86 -1.80
CA VAL A 626 22.96 13.90 -0.56
C VAL A 626 22.11 13.34 0.58
N ARG A 627 22.61 12.33 1.24
CA ARG A 627 21.92 11.70 2.36
C ARG A 627 21.62 12.69 3.47
N SER A 628 20.44 12.61 4.02
CA SER A 628 20.01 13.47 5.14
C SER A 628 20.91 13.32 6.39
N ASP A 629 21.67 12.22 6.49
CA ASP A 629 22.55 11.86 7.61
C ASP A 629 24.06 12.07 7.37
N ASP A 630 24.52 12.34 6.14
CA ASP A 630 25.95 12.29 5.77
C ASP A 630 26.76 13.58 6.07
N HIS A 631 26.18 14.67 6.57
CA HIS A 631 26.93 15.88 6.90
C HIS A 631 26.95 16.16 8.41
N ALA A 632 28.14 15.99 8.99
CA ALA A 632 28.45 16.39 10.37
C ALA A 632 28.86 17.88 10.43
#